data_a1eeae4466ef18b1840c02d6ecc00a44
#
_entry.id   a1eeae4466ef18b1840c02d6ecc00a44
#
_cell.length_a   1.000
_cell.length_b   1.000
_cell.length_c   1.000
_cell.angle_alpha   90.00
_cell.angle_beta   90.00
_cell.angle_gamma   90.00
#
_symmetry.space_group_name_H-M   'P 1'
#
loop_
_entity.id
_entity.type
_entity.pdbx_description
1 polymer ?
#
loop_
_entity_poly.entity_id
_entity_poly.type
_entity_poly.pdbx_seq_one_letter_code
_entity_poly.pdbx_strand_id
1 'polypeptide(L)'
;EIASRIRQAFPPNMDESFANFAWMAVNAIAQGLIALEIRPTLPLIAKYVKLGIYDILEPLLEAHARAHAPEDWEKQKTELLQKAGRAPTSTVSERLMILVALYETELHDDYPDPAIDGLIEVFRHNREHYSKITASLLPVLSMLTTGKLADSLSPNVTDIHDTRPVMNLEKIIQGGHVLYLGLDSMPNPTVASTMAGIWLADLANI
;
A
#
# COMPACT_ATOMS: atom_id res chain seq x y z
N GLU A 1 -0.60 6.67 8.24
CA GLU A 1 -1.18 5.95 9.40
C GLU A 1 -1.09 4.43 9.24
N ILE A 2 -1.70 3.80 8.20
CA ILE A 2 -1.61 2.34 7.98
C ILE A 2 -0.16 1.87 7.76
N ALA A 3 0.61 2.57 6.94
CA ALA A 3 2.00 2.23 6.66
C ALA A 3 2.86 2.28 7.92
N SER A 4 2.65 3.26 8.80
CA SER A 4 3.36 3.37 10.07
C SER A 4 3.02 2.24 11.03
N ARG A 5 1.76 1.78 11.04
CA ARG A 5 1.32 0.62 11.81
C ARG A 5 1.97 -0.68 11.30
N ILE A 6 2.03 -0.87 9.98
CA ILE A 6 2.68 -2.04 9.37
C ILE A 6 4.19 -2.03 9.65
N ARG A 7 4.83 -0.86 9.72
CA ARG A 7 6.26 -0.76 10.07
C ARG A 7 6.58 -1.37 11.44
N GLN A 8 5.67 -1.25 12.42
CA GLN A 8 5.84 -1.89 13.74
C GLN A 8 5.79 -3.42 13.70
N ALA A 9 5.24 -3.97 12.62
CA ALA A 9 5.17 -5.40 12.40
C ALA A 9 6.44 -6.00 11.77
N PHE A 10 7.39 -5.15 11.36
CA PHE A 10 8.62 -5.63 10.72
C PHE A 10 9.52 -6.35 11.74
N PRO A 11 10.20 -7.42 11.33
CA PRO A 11 11.17 -8.10 12.20
C PRO A 11 12.24 -7.12 12.71
N PRO A 12 12.60 -7.15 14.00
CA PRO A 12 13.56 -6.21 14.58
C PRO A 12 15.00 -6.34 14.00
N ASN A 13 15.29 -7.44 13.35
CA ASN A 13 16.56 -7.71 12.67
C ASN A 13 16.49 -7.47 11.14
N MET A 14 15.43 -6.86 10.64
CA MET A 14 15.35 -6.46 9.23
C MET A 14 16.35 -5.34 8.96
N ASP A 15 17.08 -5.44 7.85
CA ASP A 15 17.96 -4.37 7.39
C ASP A 15 17.15 -3.06 7.21
N GLU A 16 17.71 -1.95 7.68
CA GLU A 16 17.01 -0.67 7.71
C GLU A 16 16.64 -0.18 6.30
N SER A 17 17.48 -0.43 5.31
CA SER A 17 17.20 -0.08 3.91
C SER A 17 16.00 -0.85 3.37
N PHE A 18 15.90 -2.14 3.71
CA PHE A 18 14.73 -2.95 3.35
C PHE A 18 13.47 -2.53 4.10
N ALA A 19 13.57 -2.20 5.38
CA ALA A 19 12.46 -1.72 6.17
C ALA A 19 11.92 -0.39 5.62
N ASN A 20 12.80 0.54 5.27
CA ASN A 20 12.43 1.82 4.67
C ASN A 20 11.74 1.65 3.32
N PHE A 21 12.28 0.80 2.44
CA PHE A 21 11.65 0.53 1.15
C PHE A 21 10.30 -0.20 1.31
N ALA A 22 10.22 -1.19 2.19
CA ALA A 22 8.95 -1.89 2.47
C ALA A 22 7.88 -0.91 2.99
N TRP A 23 8.27 0.01 3.88
CA TRP A 23 7.39 1.07 4.34
C TRP A 23 6.95 1.99 3.20
N MET A 24 7.88 2.43 2.36
CA MET A 24 7.59 3.26 1.19
C MET A 24 6.61 2.58 0.23
N ALA A 25 6.85 1.31 -0.11
CA ALA A 25 5.96 0.55 -0.98
C ALA A 25 4.55 0.40 -0.39
N VAL A 26 4.43 0.08 0.90
CA VAL A 26 3.14 0.00 1.59
C VAL A 26 2.44 1.35 1.61
N ASN A 27 3.18 2.43 1.86
CA ASN A 27 2.63 3.78 1.84
C ASN A 27 2.14 4.19 0.46
N ALA A 28 2.92 3.94 -0.60
CA ALA A 28 2.54 4.21 -1.98
C ALA A 28 1.26 3.46 -2.38
N ILE A 29 1.16 2.16 -2.02
CA ILE A 29 -0.06 1.36 -2.24
C ILE A 29 -1.25 1.97 -1.50
N ALA A 30 -1.08 2.36 -0.23
CA ALA A 30 -2.15 2.94 0.56
C ALA A 30 -2.63 4.29 -0.02
N GLN A 31 -1.70 5.17 -0.42
CA GLN A 31 -2.01 6.46 -1.04
C GLN A 31 -2.69 6.27 -2.41
N GLY A 32 -2.20 5.34 -3.24
CA GLY A 32 -2.83 5.03 -4.52
C GLY A 32 -4.26 4.49 -4.37
N LEU A 33 -4.51 3.64 -3.37
CA LEU A 33 -5.87 3.19 -3.06
C LEU A 33 -6.77 4.35 -2.65
N ILE A 34 -6.28 5.26 -1.78
CA ILE A 34 -7.03 6.45 -1.36
C ILE A 34 -7.34 7.35 -2.56
N ALA A 35 -6.39 7.56 -3.46
CA ALA A 35 -6.59 8.36 -4.68
C ALA A 35 -7.63 7.74 -5.63
N LEU A 36 -7.81 6.41 -5.59
CA LEU A 36 -8.90 5.70 -6.28
C LEU A 36 -10.20 5.63 -5.47
N GLU A 37 -10.30 6.36 -4.36
CA GLU A 37 -11.44 6.33 -3.43
C GLU A 37 -11.69 4.93 -2.82
N ILE A 38 -10.67 4.07 -2.81
CA ILE A 38 -10.72 2.74 -2.21
C ILE A 38 -10.13 2.81 -0.81
N ARG A 39 -10.89 2.40 0.20
CA ARG A 39 -10.38 2.34 1.58
C ARG A 39 -9.24 1.33 1.69
N PRO A 40 -8.02 1.73 2.09
CA PRO A 40 -6.93 0.79 2.31
C PRO A 40 -7.26 -0.16 3.46
N THR A 41 -7.09 -1.45 3.22
CA THR A 41 -7.20 -2.50 4.24
C THR A 41 -5.97 -3.38 4.20
N LEU A 42 -5.64 -4.05 5.31
CA LEU A 42 -4.50 -4.97 5.35
C LEU A 42 -4.56 -6.04 4.26
N PRO A 43 -5.71 -6.71 3.99
CA PRO A 43 -5.82 -7.65 2.89
C PRO A 43 -5.55 -7.06 1.50
N LEU A 44 -6.03 -5.83 1.23
CA LEU A 44 -5.75 -5.15 -0.03
C LEU A 44 -4.28 -4.80 -0.19
N ILE A 45 -3.64 -4.28 0.86
CA ILE A 45 -2.20 -3.99 0.85
C ILE A 45 -1.42 -5.28 0.62
N ALA A 46 -1.73 -6.37 1.34
CA ALA A 46 -1.08 -7.66 1.15
C ALA A 46 -1.26 -8.19 -0.28
N LYS A 47 -2.44 -8.02 -0.88
CA LYS A 47 -2.72 -8.37 -2.28
C LYS A 47 -1.77 -7.63 -3.22
N TYR A 48 -1.67 -6.31 -3.11
CA TYR A 48 -0.86 -5.51 -4.04
C TYR A 48 0.64 -5.63 -3.80
N VAL A 49 1.08 -5.83 -2.56
CA VAL A 49 2.46 -6.23 -2.27
C VAL A 49 2.83 -7.55 -2.96
N LYS A 50 1.89 -8.52 -3.01
CA LYS A 50 2.12 -9.84 -3.60
C LYS A 50 2.01 -9.84 -5.13
N LEU A 51 0.97 -9.22 -5.69
CA LEU A 51 0.62 -9.30 -7.11
C LEU A 51 1.24 -8.17 -7.94
N GLY A 52 1.70 -7.10 -7.30
CA GLY A 52 2.16 -5.88 -7.95
C GLY A 52 1.10 -4.79 -7.95
N ILE A 53 1.52 -3.59 -8.32
CA ILE A 53 0.75 -2.35 -8.19
C ILE A 53 0.06 -1.91 -9.48
N TYR A 54 0.13 -2.72 -10.54
CA TYR A 54 -0.32 -2.32 -11.89
C TYR A 54 -1.79 -1.93 -11.94
N ASP A 55 -2.63 -2.69 -11.24
CA ASP A 55 -4.09 -2.45 -11.13
C ASP A 55 -4.44 -1.16 -10.35
N ILE A 56 -3.49 -0.55 -9.65
CA ILE A 56 -3.65 0.76 -8.99
C ILE A 56 -3.06 1.86 -9.87
N LEU A 57 -1.86 1.65 -10.40
CA LEU A 57 -1.11 2.67 -11.11
C LEU A 57 -1.77 3.02 -12.46
N GLU A 58 -2.20 2.02 -13.24
CA GLU A 58 -2.78 2.25 -14.56
C GLU A 58 -4.05 3.12 -14.51
N PRO A 59 -5.08 2.85 -13.68
CA PRO A 59 -6.26 3.71 -13.62
C PRO A 59 -5.98 5.11 -13.08
N LEU A 60 -5.01 5.29 -12.17
CA LEU A 60 -4.60 6.62 -11.71
C LEU A 60 -3.96 7.43 -12.83
N LEU A 61 -3.03 6.83 -13.54
CA LEU A 61 -2.39 7.46 -14.70
C LEU A 61 -3.41 7.77 -15.82
N GLU A 62 -4.38 6.89 -16.05
CA GLU A 62 -5.46 7.16 -17.02
C GLU A 62 -6.33 8.34 -16.61
N ALA A 63 -6.69 8.42 -15.33
CA ALA A 63 -7.47 9.55 -14.80
C ALA A 63 -6.68 10.85 -14.90
N HIS A 64 -5.38 10.80 -14.56
CA HIS A 64 -4.48 11.94 -14.63
C HIS A 64 -4.27 12.42 -16.06
N ALA A 65 -3.98 11.50 -16.99
CA ALA A 65 -3.85 11.82 -18.41
C ALA A 65 -5.15 12.40 -19.00
N ARG A 66 -6.31 11.88 -18.62
CA ARG A 66 -7.61 12.42 -19.05
C ARG A 66 -7.84 13.85 -18.57
N ALA A 67 -7.32 14.20 -17.40
CA ALA A 67 -7.50 15.51 -16.80
C ALA A 67 -6.52 16.57 -17.36
N HIS A 68 -5.29 16.16 -17.70
CA HIS A 68 -4.18 17.09 -17.91
C HIS A 68 -3.43 16.92 -19.25
N ALA A 69 -3.52 15.74 -19.89
CA ALA A 69 -2.81 15.53 -21.15
C ALA A 69 -3.49 16.27 -22.32
N PRO A 70 -2.71 16.71 -23.35
CA PRO A 70 -3.27 17.25 -24.58
C PRO A 70 -4.22 16.26 -25.25
N GLU A 71 -5.29 16.74 -25.92
CA GLU A 71 -6.30 15.87 -26.55
C GLU A 71 -5.72 14.88 -27.57
N ASP A 72 -4.56 15.20 -28.15
CA ASP A 72 -3.93 14.39 -29.19
C ASP A 72 -2.70 13.57 -28.70
N TRP A 73 -2.45 13.50 -27.40
CA TRP A 73 -1.30 12.76 -26.82
C TRP A 73 -1.23 11.29 -27.30
N GLU A 74 -2.39 10.70 -27.58
CA GLU A 74 -2.43 9.33 -28.10
C GLU A 74 -1.77 9.15 -29.46
N LYS A 75 -1.58 10.23 -30.24
CA LYS A 75 -0.85 10.19 -31.50
C LYS A 75 0.65 9.97 -31.30
N GLN A 76 1.17 10.28 -30.11
CA GLN A 76 2.57 10.15 -29.74
C GLN A 76 2.92 8.80 -29.11
N LYS A 77 2.00 7.81 -29.13
CA LYS A 77 2.18 6.50 -28.48
C LYS A 77 3.50 5.82 -28.80
N THR A 78 3.94 5.85 -30.07
CA THR A 78 5.17 5.21 -30.50
C THR A 78 6.40 5.88 -29.87
N GLU A 79 6.41 7.22 -29.81
CA GLU A 79 7.50 7.99 -29.19
C GLU A 79 7.53 7.79 -27.68
N LEU A 80 6.37 7.87 -27.03
CA LEU A 80 6.21 7.61 -25.59
C LEU A 80 6.66 6.20 -25.22
N LEU A 81 6.33 5.19 -26.03
CA LEU A 81 6.78 3.82 -25.80
C LEU A 81 8.31 3.68 -25.92
N GLN A 82 8.95 4.41 -26.83
CA GLN A 82 10.40 4.46 -26.89
C GLN A 82 11.03 5.13 -25.66
N LYS A 83 10.42 6.20 -25.16
CA LYS A 83 10.84 6.90 -23.92
C LYS A 83 10.63 6.04 -22.68
N ALA A 84 9.59 5.22 -22.64
CA ALA A 84 9.23 4.36 -21.50
C ALA A 84 10.33 3.37 -21.10
N GLY A 85 11.15 2.94 -22.04
CA GLY A 85 12.22 1.97 -21.83
C GLY A 85 11.69 0.54 -21.67
N ARG A 86 12.45 -0.31 -20.96
CA ARG A 86 12.09 -1.74 -20.80
C ARG A 86 11.07 -1.93 -19.68
N ALA A 87 10.00 -2.66 -19.98
CA ALA A 87 9.02 -3.07 -18.99
C ALA A 87 9.65 -3.89 -17.84
N PRO A 88 9.30 -3.64 -16.58
CA PRO A 88 9.81 -4.38 -15.43
C PRO A 88 9.50 -5.88 -15.49
N THR A 89 8.38 -6.26 -16.09
CA THR A 89 7.94 -7.65 -16.26
C THR A 89 7.19 -7.83 -17.58
N SER A 90 7.08 -9.08 -18.06
CA SER A 90 6.27 -9.42 -19.23
C SER A 90 4.75 -9.27 -19.02
N THR A 91 4.31 -9.04 -17.79
CA THR A 91 2.90 -8.85 -17.44
C THR A 91 2.47 -7.38 -17.48
N VAL A 92 3.41 -6.46 -17.62
CA VAL A 92 3.12 -5.02 -17.74
C VAL A 92 2.56 -4.74 -19.13
N SER A 93 1.43 -4.06 -19.17
CA SER A 93 0.78 -3.67 -20.42
C SER A 93 1.61 -2.58 -21.14
N GLU A 94 1.60 -2.62 -22.47
CA GLU A 94 2.18 -1.54 -23.27
C GLU A 94 1.51 -0.20 -22.95
N ARG A 95 0.21 -0.21 -22.69
CA ARG A 95 -0.54 0.99 -22.31
C ARG A 95 -0.02 1.59 -21.01
N LEU A 96 0.23 0.79 -19.97
CA LEU A 96 0.80 1.29 -18.73
C LEU A 96 2.18 1.92 -18.96
N MET A 97 3.03 1.31 -19.81
CA MET A 97 4.34 1.87 -20.14
C MET A 97 4.22 3.24 -20.82
N ILE A 98 3.29 3.39 -21.75
CA ILE A 98 3.01 4.66 -22.43
C ILE A 98 2.53 5.71 -21.43
N LEU A 99 1.60 5.36 -20.54
CA LEU A 99 1.06 6.27 -19.53
C LEU A 99 2.12 6.72 -18.52
N VAL A 100 3.00 5.81 -18.09
CA VAL A 100 4.15 6.15 -17.24
C VAL A 100 5.07 7.12 -17.94
N ALA A 101 5.41 6.86 -19.22
CA ALA A 101 6.26 7.77 -19.99
C ALA A 101 5.62 9.14 -20.18
N LEU A 102 4.32 9.20 -20.52
CA LEU A 102 3.57 10.44 -20.65
C LEU A 102 3.64 11.26 -19.36
N TYR A 103 3.38 10.61 -18.22
CA TYR A 103 3.44 11.29 -16.93
C TYR A 103 4.85 11.82 -16.65
N GLU A 104 5.87 10.97 -16.73
CA GLU A 104 7.26 11.33 -16.39
C GLU A 104 7.86 12.38 -17.32
N THR A 105 7.45 12.44 -18.60
CA THR A 105 8.10 13.33 -19.58
C THR A 105 7.32 14.60 -19.90
N GLU A 106 6.01 14.61 -19.67
CA GLU A 106 5.15 15.69 -20.16
C GLU A 106 4.22 16.28 -19.10
N LEU A 107 3.84 15.49 -18.07
CA LEU A 107 2.83 15.95 -17.11
C LEU A 107 3.39 16.27 -15.72
N HIS A 108 4.44 15.55 -15.30
CA HIS A 108 4.94 15.61 -13.93
C HIS A 108 5.37 17.02 -13.48
N ASP A 109 6.03 17.78 -14.36
CA ASP A 109 6.56 19.11 -14.00
C ASP A 109 5.43 20.13 -13.76
N ASP A 110 4.34 20.05 -14.51
CA ASP A 110 3.22 20.97 -14.43
C ASP A 110 2.09 20.47 -13.48
N TYR A 111 1.94 19.15 -13.38
CA TYR A 111 0.86 18.49 -12.62
C TYR A 111 1.39 17.33 -11.77
N PRO A 112 2.27 17.57 -10.78
CA PRO A 112 2.81 16.51 -9.93
C PRO A 112 1.73 15.90 -9.03
N ASP A 113 1.71 14.56 -8.92
CA ASP A 113 0.81 13.83 -8.03
C ASP A 113 1.63 12.89 -7.13
N PRO A 114 1.69 13.16 -5.80
CA PRO A 114 2.50 12.36 -4.87
C PRO A 114 2.10 10.88 -4.78
N ALA A 115 0.83 10.54 -5.06
CA ALA A 115 0.39 9.15 -5.05
C ALA A 115 0.91 8.41 -6.29
N ILE A 116 0.88 9.07 -7.45
CA ILE A 116 1.44 8.54 -8.70
C ILE A 116 2.95 8.43 -8.59
N ASP A 117 3.63 9.46 -8.07
CA ASP A 117 5.09 9.48 -7.89
C ASP A 117 5.57 8.30 -7.04
N GLY A 118 4.94 8.11 -5.89
CA GLY A 118 5.27 6.98 -5.01
C GLY A 118 5.05 5.61 -5.65
N LEU A 119 4.00 5.46 -6.45
CA LEU A 119 3.73 4.23 -7.18
C LEU A 119 4.73 4.01 -8.33
N ILE A 120 5.11 5.07 -9.06
CA ILE A 120 6.13 4.98 -10.12
C ILE A 120 7.48 4.61 -9.52
N GLU A 121 7.86 5.14 -8.37
CA GLU A 121 9.08 4.75 -7.69
C GLU A 121 9.10 3.25 -7.38
N VAL A 122 8.00 2.70 -6.86
CA VAL A 122 7.85 1.25 -6.65
C VAL A 122 7.88 0.49 -7.99
N PHE A 123 7.23 1.01 -9.03
CA PHE A 123 7.18 0.41 -10.37
C PHE A 123 8.57 0.32 -11.03
N ARG A 124 9.39 1.38 -10.91
CA ARG A 124 10.75 1.47 -11.48
C ARG A 124 11.79 0.70 -10.66
N HIS A 125 11.45 0.30 -9.44
CA HIS A 125 12.39 -0.38 -8.56
C HIS A 125 12.80 -1.74 -9.09
N ASN A 126 14.07 -2.11 -8.87
CA ASN A 126 14.62 -3.39 -9.31
C ASN A 126 13.82 -4.56 -8.73
N ARG A 127 13.32 -5.43 -9.62
CA ARG A 127 12.46 -6.57 -9.26
C ARG A 127 13.13 -7.54 -8.29
N GLU A 128 14.44 -7.74 -8.37
CA GLU A 128 15.15 -8.62 -7.46
C GLU A 128 15.15 -8.08 -6.03
N HIS A 129 15.36 -6.78 -5.87
CA HIS A 129 15.23 -6.11 -4.58
C HIS A 129 13.79 -6.15 -4.08
N TYR A 130 12.82 -5.85 -4.92
CA TYR A 130 11.41 -5.94 -4.58
C TYR A 130 11.03 -7.35 -4.10
N SER A 131 11.48 -8.40 -4.75
CA SER A 131 11.19 -9.78 -4.34
C SER A 131 11.79 -10.16 -2.98
N LYS A 132 12.99 -9.65 -2.65
CA LYS A 132 13.61 -9.86 -1.32
C LYS A 132 12.81 -9.19 -0.20
N ILE A 133 12.34 -7.99 -0.47
CA ILE A 133 11.51 -7.21 0.47
C ILE A 133 10.16 -7.88 0.68
N THR A 134 9.49 -8.27 -0.41
CA THR A 134 8.21 -8.96 -0.33
C THR A 134 8.33 -10.30 0.39
N ALA A 135 9.43 -11.04 0.20
CA ALA A 135 9.70 -12.28 0.93
C ALA A 135 9.75 -12.09 2.45
N SER A 136 10.22 -10.94 2.93
CA SER A 136 10.28 -10.62 4.37
C SER A 136 8.95 -10.06 4.90
N LEU A 137 8.24 -9.29 4.09
CA LEU A 137 7.00 -8.62 4.48
C LEU A 137 5.76 -9.53 4.37
N LEU A 138 5.69 -10.37 3.34
CA LEU A 138 4.53 -11.23 3.09
C LEU A 138 4.17 -12.17 4.24
N PRO A 139 5.11 -12.82 4.95
CA PRO A 139 4.78 -13.64 6.12
C PRO A 139 4.08 -12.83 7.21
N VAL A 140 4.54 -11.61 7.48
CA VAL A 140 3.94 -10.72 8.48
C VAL A 140 2.53 -10.30 8.04
N LEU A 141 2.38 -9.82 6.81
CA LEU A 141 1.07 -9.47 6.26
C LEU A 141 0.13 -10.68 6.24
N SER A 142 0.64 -11.87 5.89
CA SER A 142 -0.15 -13.10 5.89
C SER A 142 -0.66 -13.44 7.30
N MET A 143 0.19 -13.33 8.33
CA MET A 143 -0.25 -13.54 9.71
C MET A 143 -1.36 -12.58 10.14
N LEU A 144 -1.27 -11.32 9.72
CA LEU A 144 -2.26 -10.28 10.04
C LEU A 144 -3.55 -10.39 9.22
N THR A 145 -3.51 -11.08 8.08
CA THR A 145 -4.64 -11.16 7.13
C THR A 145 -5.28 -12.54 7.04
N THR A 146 -4.90 -13.49 7.91
CA THR A 146 -5.46 -14.85 7.93
C THR A 146 -6.00 -15.23 9.30
N GLY A 147 -6.96 -16.17 9.31
CA GLY A 147 -7.57 -16.71 10.52
C GLY A 147 -8.35 -15.69 11.34
N LYS A 148 -8.57 -15.99 12.62
CA LYS A 148 -9.36 -15.16 13.55
C LYS A 148 -8.82 -13.73 13.70
N LEU A 149 -7.52 -13.54 13.50
CA LEU A 149 -6.90 -12.23 13.60
C LEU A 149 -7.36 -11.30 12.45
N ALA A 150 -7.41 -11.85 11.23
CA ALA A 150 -7.95 -11.11 10.08
C ALA A 150 -9.38 -10.63 10.31
N ASP A 151 -10.22 -11.50 10.90
CA ASP A 151 -11.59 -11.16 11.23
C ASP A 151 -11.68 -9.98 12.21
N SER A 152 -10.74 -9.89 13.14
CA SER A 152 -10.72 -8.81 14.15
C SER A 152 -10.11 -7.50 13.61
N LEU A 153 -9.11 -7.59 12.71
CA LEU A 153 -8.36 -6.43 12.22
C LEU A 153 -8.97 -5.74 11.00
N SER A 154 -9.83 -6.42 10.27
CA SER A 154 -10.36 -5.90 9.01
C SER A 154 -11.89 -6.05 8.92
N PRO A 155 -12.67 -5.43 9.84
CA PRO A 155 -14.12 -5.37 9.69
C PRO A 155 -14.47 -4.59 8.41
N ASN A 156 -15.47 -5.08 7.67
CA ASN A 156 -15.96 -4.37 6.49
C ASN A 156 -17.00 -3.33 6.90
N VAL A 157 -16.53 -2.11 7.14
CA VAL A 157 -17.40 -1.00 7.61
C VAL A 157 -18.43 -0.52 6.58
N THR A 158 -18.31 -0.95 5.33
CA THR A 158 -19.27 -0.62 4.26
C THR A 158 -20.35 -1.69 4.09
N ASP A 159 -20.16 -2.87 4.69
CA ASP A 159 -21.13 -3.96 4.67
C ASP A 159 -22.03 -3.85 5.89
N ILE A 160 -23.31 -3.55 5.65
CA ILE A 160 -24.32 -3.46 6.73
C ILE A 160 -24.57 -4.78 7.46
N HIS A 161 -24.17 -5.90 6.88
CA HIS A 161 -24.27 -7.22 7.48
C HIS A 161 -23.04 -7.60 8.31
N ASP A 162 -21.95 -6.83 8.22
CA ASP A 162 -20.75 -7.05 9.03
C ASP A 162 -20.97 -6.49 10.45
N THR A 163 -21.31 -7.35 11.37
CA THR A 163 -21.58 -7.00 12.78
C THR A 163 -20.32 -6.95 13.65
N ARG A 164 -19.13 -7.12 13.05
CA ARG A 164 -17.87 -7.07 13.81
C ARG A 164 -17.65 -5.69 14.41
N PRO A 165 -17.21 -5.59 15.66
CA PRO A 165 -17.02 -4.30 16.32
C PRO A 165 -15.87 -3.52 15.65
N VAL A 166 -16.14 -2.27 15.33
CA VAL A 166 -15.09 -1.33 14.89
C VAL A 166 -14.56 -0.62 16.14
N MET A 167 -13.34 -0.94 16.54
CA MET A 167 -12.69 -0.23 17.64
C MET A 167 -12.06 1.07 17.14
N ASN A 168 -12.27 2.12 17.92
CA ASN A 168 -11.67 3.43 17.72
C ASN A 168 -11.12 3.92 19.07
N LEU A 169 -9.78 4.02 19.16
CA LEU A 169 -9.09 4.42 20.40
C LEU A 169 -9.48 5.83 20.85
N GLU A 170 -9.65 6.75 19.93
CA GLU A 170 -10.06 8.12 20.25
C GLU A 170 -11.41 8.13 20.97
N LYS A 171 -12.39 7.39 20.47
CA LYS A 171 -13.72 7.26 21.13
C LYS A 171 -13.63 6.59 22.50
N ILE A 172 -12.74 5.62 22.66
CA ILE A 172 -12.52 4.94 23.94
C ILE A 172 -11.97 5.93 24.97
N ILE A 173 -10.98 6.74 24.58
CA ILE A 173 -10.35 7.76 25.44
C ILE A 173 -11.37 8.86 25.78
N GLN A 174 -12.03 9.44 24.78
CA GLN A 174 -13.04 10.49 24.97
C GLN A 174 -14.21 10.03 25.84
N GLY A 175 -14.58 8.75 25.74
CA GLY A 175 -15.64 8.15 26.56
C GLY A 175 -15.20 7.79 27.99
N GLY A 176 -13.93 7.95 28.34
CA GLY A 176 -13.39 7.55 29.64
C GLY A 176 -13.43 6.03 29.89
N HIS A 177 -13.43 5.24 28.81
CA HIS A 177 -13.51 3.78 28.90
C HIS A 177 -12.14 3.15 29.16
N VAL A 178 -12.13 1.95 29.70
CA VAL A 178 -10.93 1.14 29.90
C VAL A 178 -10.86 0.09 28.80
N LEU A 179 -9.72 0.07 28.08
CA LEU A 179 -9.43 -0.95 27.08
C LEU A 179 -8.49 -2.00 27.69
N TYR A 180 -8.90 -3.26 27.68
CA TYR A 180 -8.06 -4.40 28.02
C TYR A 180 -7.69 -5.19 26.75
N LEU A 181 -6.41 -5.29 26.46
CA LEU A 181 -5.88 -6.04 25.31
C LEU A 181 -5.39 -7.41 25.79
N GLY A 182 -6.17 -8.45 25.55
CA GLY A 182 -5.78 -9.84 25.80
C GLY A 182 -4.92 -10.37 24.66
N LEU A 183 -3.61 -10.19 24.73
CA LEU A 183 -2.66 -10.70 23.74
C LEU A 183 -2.09 -12.04 24.22
N ASP A 184 -2.50 -13.13 23.56
CA ASP A 184 -1.99 -14.47 23.87
C ASP A 184 -0.60 -14.65 23.24
N SER A 185 0.43 -14.34 24.03
CA SER A 185 1.84 -14.42 23.60
C SER A 185 2.44 -15.81 23.66
N MET A 186 1.81 -16.74 24.39
CA MET A 186 2.36 -18.10 24.58
C MET A 186 2.39 -18.91 23.28
N PRO A 187 1.28 -19.04 22.51
CA PRO A 187 1.30 -19.80 21.27
C PRO A 187 1.94 -19.02 20.09
N ASN A 188 1.91 -17.69 20.14
CA ASN A 188 2.44 -16.88 19.03
C ASN A 188 2.99 -15.53 19.49
N PRO A 189 4.22 -15.50 20.03
CA PRO A 189 4.82 -14.29 20.58
C PRO A 189 5.04 -13.20 19.52
N THR A 190 5.32 -13.57 18.27
CA THR A 190 5.51 -12.63 17.17
C THR A 190 4.22 -11.86 16.85
N VAL A 191 3.09 -12.56 16.75
CA VAL A 191 1.80 -11.92 16.52
C VAL A 191 1.42 -11.02 17.69
N ALA A 192 1.58 -11.46 18.92
CA ALA A 192 1.28 -10.69 20.11
C ALA A 192 2.11 -9.40 20.19
N SER A 193 3.41 -9.49 19.93
CA SER A 193 4.33 -8.35 19.89
C SER A 193 3.96 -7.37 18.77
N THR A 194 3.68 -7.87 17.58
CA THR A 194 3.25 -7.05 16.42
C THR A 194 1.96 -6.30 16.75
N MET A 195 0.98 -6.99 17.31
CA MET A 195 -0.30 -6.38 17.69
C MET A 195 -0.12 -5.31 18.77
N ALA A 196 0.69 -5.59 19.80
CA ALA A 196 1.01 -4.59 20.82
C ALA A 196 1.66 -3.35 20.20
N GLY A 197 2.62 -3.53 19.28
CA GLY A 197 3.28 -2.43 18.58
C GLY A 197 2.30 -1.59 17.75
N ILE A 198 1.39 -2.23 17.02
CA ILE A 198 0.34 -1.53 16.23
C ILE A 198 -0.55 -0.70 17.15
N TRP A 199 -1.03 -1.27 18.27
CA TRP A 199 -1.87 -0.56 19.23
C TRP A 199 -1.17 0.61 19.91
N LEU A 200 0.10 0.43 20.28
CA LEU A 200 0.91 1.51 20.87
C LEU A 200 1.18 2.63 19.87
N ALA A 201 1.47 2.30 18.61
CA ALA A 201 1.64 3.30 17.55
C ALA A 201 0.33 4.07 17.28
N ASP A 202 -0.81 3.40 17.32
CA ASP A 202 -2.12 4.03 17.17
C ASP A 202 -2.41 4.99 18.34
N LEU A 203 -2.13 4.56 19.56
CA LEU A 203 -2.29 5.37 20.76
C LEU A 203 -1.39 6.60 20.76
N ALA A 204 -0.16 6.49 20.23
CA ALA A 204 0.78 7.61 20.16
C ALA A 204 0.41 8.67 19.09
N ASN A 205 -0.51 8.35 18.17
CA ASN A 205 -0.97 9.23 17.09
C ASN A 205 -2.33 9.93 17.42
N ILE A 206 -2.89 9.70 18.59
CA ILE A 206 -4.08 10.37 19.11
C ILE A 206 -3.70 11.61 19.92
#